data_32f1401ad7a3eed09b3ec2ebb7afed03
#
_entry.id   32f1401ad7a3eed09b3ec2ebb7afed03
#
_cell.length_a   1.000
_cell.length_b   1.000
_cell.length_c   1.000
_cell.angle_alpha   90.00
_cell.angle_beta   90.00
_cell.angle_gamma   90.00
#
_symmetry.space_group_name_H-M   'P 1'
#
loop_
_entity.id
_entity.type
_entity.pdbx_description
1 polymer ?
#
loop_
_entity_poly.entity_id
_entity_poly.type
_entity_poly.pdbx_seq_one_letter_code
_entity_poly.pdbx_strand_id
1 'polypeptide(L)'
;MGNGDLRMGVPDINLAMVDVRDTAKAHILAAFKEKAKGRFIISENSYKLLDIGKYLRRKFGEKYPTPRFITPKFLVWLFSPMLGVKRTFIKKNVGYDFYFDNNKSIKDLGLEYISVEESTSDFFQQFIDYDLI
;
A
#
# COMPACT_ATOMS: atom_id res chain seq x y z
N MET A 1 5.13 -8.72 -6.13
CA MET A 1 5.98 -7.78 -6.89
C MET A 1 7.34 -8.39 -7.21
N GLY A 2 8.04 -8.99 -6.27
CA GLY A 2 9.38 -9.56 -6.47
C GLY A 2 9.47 -10.71 -7.47
N ASN A 3 8.42 -11.48 -7.65
CA ASN A 3 8.34 -12.63 -8.57
C ASN A 3 8.16 -12.26 -10.05
N GLY A 4 8.03 -10.98 -10.38
CA GLY A 4 7.87 -10.55 -11.76
C GLY A 4 6.45 -10.53 -12.33
N ASP A 5 5.44 -10.92 -11.57
CA ASP A 5 4.03 -10.92 -12.02
C ASP A 5 3.55 -9.55 -12.52
N LEU A 6 4.12 -8.47 -11.99
CA LEU A 6 3.80 -7.09 -12.34
C LEU A 6 4.81 -6.45 -13.32
N ARG A 7 5.65 -7.24 -13.96
CA ARG A 7 6.67 -6.76 -14.92
C ARG A 7 6.06 -6.02 -16.11
N MET A 8 4.86 -6.43 -16.52
CA MET A 8 4.08 -5.84 -17.62
C MET A 8 3.36 -4.54 -17.22
N GLY A 9 3.69 -3.97 -16.06
CA GLY A 9 3.07 -2.75 -15.56
C GLY A 9 2.00 -3.00 -14.49
N VAL A 10 1.57 -1.90 -13.88
CA VAL A 10 0.55 -1.90 -12.83
C VAL A 10 -0.57 -0.93 -13.17
N PRO A 11 -1.81 -1.18 -12.70
CA PRO A 11 -2.87 -0.19 -12.83
C PRO A 11 -2.53 1.09 -12.04
N ASP A 12 -3.02 2.24 -12.51
CA ASP A 12 -2.96 3.50 -11.77
C ASP A 12 -3.95 3.44 -10.61
N ILE A 13 -3.50 2.88 -9.50
CA ILE A 13 -4.31 2.69 -8.30
C ILE A 13 -3.56 3.23 -7.08
N ASN A 14 -4.30 3.98 -6.26
CA ASN A 14 -3.86 4.39 -4.94
C ASN A 14 -4.22 3.33 -3.90
N LEU A 15 -3.31 3.09 -2.98
CA LEU A 15 -3.49 2.22 -1.84
C LEU A 15 -3.23 3.01 -0.56
N ALA A 16 -4.22 3.04 0.33
CA ALA A 16 -4.01 3.53 1.69
C ALA A 16 -3.20 2.48 2.45
N MET A 17 -2.08 2.88 3.03
CA MET A 17 -1.14 1.97 3.64
C MET A 17 -0.83 2.36 5.08
N VAL A 18 -0.53 1.36 5.88
CA VAL A 18 -0.10 1.52 7.26
C VAL A 18 0.73 0.29 7.65
N ASP A 19 1.72 0.50 8.49
CA ASP A 19 2.47 -0.60 9.09
C ASP A 19 1.63 -1.38 10.09
N VAL A 20 1.78 -2.69 10.12
CA VAL A 20 1.05 -3.56 11.06
C VAL A 20 1.38 -3.25 12.52
N ARG A 21 2.61 -2.80 12.80
CA ARG A 21 3.07 -2.37 14.13
C ARG A 21 2.29 -1.14 14.60
N ASP A 22 2.04 -0.18 13.70
CA ASP A 22 1.23 1.01 14.00
C ASP A 22 -0.25 0.67 14.20
N THR A 23 -0.76 -0.27 13.41
CA THR A 23 -2.12 -0.79 13.60
C THR A 23 -2.28 -1.44 14.98
N ALA A 24 -1.34 -2.27 15.39
CA ALA A 24 -1.33 -2.89 16.72
C ALA A 24 -1.23 -1.83 17.82
N LYS A 25 -0.30 -0.87 17.69
CA LYS A 25 -0.13 0.26 18.62
C LYS A 25 -1.41 1.09 18.73
N ALA A 26 -2.07 1.37 17.60
CA ALA A 26 -3.32 2.13 17.58
C ALA A 26 -4.43 1.42 18.38
N HIS A 27 -4.57 0.09 18.27
CA HIS A 27 -5.54 -0.67 19.04
C HIS A 27 -5.27 -0.59 20.55
N ILE A 28 -4.01 -0.74 20.96
CA ILE A 28 -3.61 -0.61 22.36
C ILE A 28 -3.91 0.81 22.86
N LEU A 29 -3.50 1.84 22.14
CA LEU A 29 -3.73 3.21 22.52
C LEU A 29 -5.22 3.56 22.60
N ALA A 30 -6.04 3.07 21.66
CA ALA A 30 -7.48 3.29 21.68
C ALA A 30 -8.17 2.58 22.86
N ALA A 31 -7.64 1.43 23.30
CA ALA A 31 -8.20 0.70 24.45
C ALA A 31 -7.90 1.36 25.81
N PHE A 32 -6.72 1.98 25.94
CA PHE A 32 -6.25 2.49 27.23
C PHE A 32 -6.33 4.02 27.39
N LYS A 33 -6.53 4.77 26.32
CA LYS A 33 -6.69 6.24 26.42
C LYS A 33 -8.12 6.63 26.71
N GLU A 34 -8.36 7.29 27.83
CA GLU A 34 -9.68 7.77 28.25
C GLU A 34 -10.36 8.71 27.21
N LYS A 35 -9.55 9.47 26.50
CA LYS A 35 -10.02 10.40 25.44
C LYS A 35 -10.32 9.73 24.10
N ALA A 36 -9.95 8.46 23.94
CA ALA A 36 -10.18 7.74 22.69
C ALA A 36 -11.67 7.40 22.55
N LYS A 37 -12.38 8.16 21.70
CA LYS A 37 -13.81 7.95 21.46
C LYS A 37 -14.12 7.86 19.96
N GLY A 38 -15.02 6.93 19.62
CA GLY A 38 -15.51 6.77 18.26
C GLY A 38 -14.52 6.02 17.37
N ARG A 39 -14.55 6.30 16.06
CA ARG A 39 -13.73 5.62 15.03
C ARG A 39 -12.48 6.42 14.71
N PHE A 40 -11.41 5.72 14.44
CA PHE A 40 -10.14 6.25 13.98
C PHE A 40 -9.79 5.68 12.61
N ILE A 41 -9.33 6.53 11.71
CA ILE A 41 -8.69 6.09 10.47
C ILE A 41 -7.22 5.88 10.80
N ILE A 42 -6.75 4.66 10.59
CA ILE A 42 -5.35 4.26 10.78
C ILE A 42 -4.74 4.00 9.41
N SER A 43 -4.12 5.03 8.87
CA SER A 43 -3.42 5.01 7.59
C SER A 43 -2.30 6.03 7.66
N GLU A 44 -1.10 5.66 7.26
CA GLU A 44 0.01 6.61 7.19
C GLU A 44 -0.25 7.59 6.06
N ASN A 45 -0.42 7.08 4.83
CA ASN A 45 -0.76 7.87 3.65
C ASN A 45 -1.32 6.97 2.54
N SER A 46 -1.63 7.58 1.39
CA SER A 46 -2.01 6.87 0.16
C SER A 46 -0.88 6.92 -0.85
N TYR A 47 -0.54 5.77 -1.44
CA TYR A 47 0.59 5.62 -2.35
C TYR A 47 0.17 4.96 -3.65
N LYS A 48 0.72 5.41 -4.77
CA LYS A 48 0.55 4.72 -6.04
C LYS A 48 1.39 3.44 -6.07
N LEU A 49 0.80 2.38 -6.56
CA LEU A 49 1.45 1.07 -6.63
C LEU A 49 2.78 1.11 -7.42
N LEU A 50 2.86 1.96 -8.45
CA LEU A 50 4.08 2.16 -9.22
C LEU A 50 5.20 2.79 -8.39
N ASP A 51 4.88 3.75 -7.49
CA ASP A 51 5.89 4.45 -6.70
C ASP A 51 6.51 3.55 -5.63
N ILE A 52 5.69 2.64 -5.06
CA ILE A 52 6.20 1.55 -4.21
C ILE A 52 7.18 0.67 -5.00
N GLY A 53 6.83 0.29 -6.23
CA GLY A 53 7.73 -0.47 -7.09
C GLY A 53 9.04 0.23 -7.43
N LYS A 54 8.99 1.55 -7.70
CA LYS A 54 10.19 2.37 -7.92
C LYS A 54 11.07 2.45 -6.68
N TYR A 55 10.45 2.61 -5.50
CA TYR A 55 11.15 2.65 -4.23
C TYR A 55 11.89 1.33 -3.95
N LEU A 56 11.20 0.20 -4.07
CA LEU A 56 11.81 -1.12 -3.89
C LEU A 56 12.97 -1.36 -4.85
N ARG A 57 12.86 -0.92 -6.12
CA ARG A 57 13.95 -1.03 -7.09
C ARG A 57 15.16 -0.20 -6.70
N ARG A 58 14.98 1.01 -6.20
CA ARG A 58 16.09 1.85 -5.74
C ARG A 58 16.83 1.21 -4.57
N LYS A 59 16.09 0.54 -3.65
CA LYS A 59 16.67 -0.03 -2.44
C LYS A 59 17.29 -1.41 -2.67
N PHE A 60 16.63 -2.28 -3.43
CA PHE A 60 17.02 -3.69 -3.60
C PHE A 60 17.65 -4.00 -4.98
N GLY A 61 17.76 -3.00 -5.83
CA GLY A 61 18.34 -3.14 -7.15
C GLY A 61 17.43 -3.81 -8.18
N GLU A 62 18.00 -4.11 -9.35
CA GLU A 62 17.28 -4.68 -10.50
C GLU A 62 17.13 -6.20 -10.44
N LYS A 63 17.72 -6.85 -9.44
CA LYS A 63 17.60 -8.30 -9.24
C LYS A 63 16.14 -8.72 -9.12
N TYR A 64 15.32 -7.88 -8.49
CA TYR A 64 13.91 -8.16 -8.26
C TYR A 64 13.04 -7.40 -9.26
N PRO A 65 12.27 -8.11 -10.11
CA PRO A 65 11.50 -7.49 -11.17
C PRO A 65 10.26 -6.77 -10.64
N THR A 66 10.43 -5.50 -10.31
CA THR A 66 9.35 -4.60 -9.88
C THR A 66 8.71 -3.88 -11.09
N PRO A 67 7.46 -3.37 -10.95
CA PRO A 67 6.78 -2.68 -12.05
C PRO A 67 7.52 -1.41 -12.49
N ARG A 68 7.50 -1.14 -13.80
CA ARG A 68 8.22 0.01 -14.39
C ARG A 68 7.31 1.10 -14.94
N PHE A 69 6.07 0.77 -15.28
CA PHE A 69 5.13 1.70 -15.91
C PHE A 69 3.68 1.43 -15.49
N ILE A 70 2.84 2.43 -15.73
CA ILE A 70 1.39 2.33 -15.51
C ILE A 70 0.77 1.72 -16.77
N THR A 71 -0.02 0.67 -16.59
CA THR A 71 -0.82 0.08 -17.67
C THR A 71 -2.04 0.97 -17.93
N PRO A 72 -2.30 1.36 -19.21
CA PRO A 72 -3.47 2.15 -19.56
C PRO A 72 -4.77 1.52 -19.06
N LYS A 73 -5.67 2.33 -18.51
CA LYS A 73 -6.93 1.88 -17.87
C LYS A 73 -7.78 0.98 -18.77
N PHE A 74 -7.81 1.25 -20.09
CA PHE A 74 -8.60 0.46 -21.04
C PHE A 74 -8.07 -0.97 -21.18
N LEU A 75 -6.74 -1.17 -21.14
CA LEU A 75 -6.12 -2.50 -21.17
C LEU A 75 -6.42 -3.26 -19.88
N VAL A 76 -6.29 -2.59 -18.73
CA VAL A 76 -6.65 -3.18 -17.43
C VAL A 76 -8.12 -3.60 -17.42
N TRP A 77 -9.00 -2.76 -17.97
CA TRP A 77 -10.43 -3.06 -18.08
C TRP A 77 -10.71 -4.25 -19.02
N LEU A 78 -10.02 -4.32 -20.16
CA LEU A 78 -10.17 -5.39 -21.15
C LEU A 78 -9.79 -6.75 -20.58
N PHE A 79 -8.63 -6.82 -19.91
CA PHE A 79 -8.07 -8.06 -19.36
C PHE A 79 -8.56 -8.39 -17.94
N SER A 80 -9.29 -7.48 -17.29
CA SER A 80 -9.75 -7.67 -15.91
C SER A 80 -10.50 -8.98 -15.65
N PRO A 81 -11.35 -9.51 -16.55
CA PRO A 81 -12.02 -10.80 -16.31
C PRO A 81 -11.05 -11.98 -16.25
N MET A 82 -9.98 -11.97 -17.05
CA MET A 82 -8.92 -13.01 -17.00
C MET A 82 -8.15 -12.98 -15.68
N LEU A 83 -8.07 -11.80 -15.06
CA LEU A 83 -7.40 -11.59 -13.77
C LEU A 83 -8.37 -11.80 -12.59
N GLY A 84 -9.60 -12.24 -12.82
CA GLY A 84 -10.60 -12.42 -11.78
C GLY A 84 -11.14 -11.11 -11.18
N VAL A 85 -10.87 -9.97 -11.82
CA VAL A 85 -11.26 -8.65 -11.32
C VAL A 85 -12.48 -8.13 -12.06
N LYS A 86 -13.52 -7.70 -11.33
CA LYS A 86 -14.74 -7.15 -11.94
C LYS A 86 -14.44 -5.82 -12.66
N ARG A 87 -14.94 -5.67 -13.89
CA ARG A 87 -14.81 -4.42 -14.68
C ARG A 87 -15.34 -3.18 -13.94
N THR A 88 -16.35 -3.36 -13.08
CA THR A 88 -16.90 -2.29 -12.24
C THR A 88 -15.86 -1.77 -11.23
N PHE A 89 -15.02 -2.65 -10.69
CA PHE A 89 -13.94 -2.28 -9.79
C PHE A 89 -12.92 -1.39 -10.52
N ILE A 90 -12.48 -1.80 -11.72
CA ILE A 90 -11.55 -1.01 -12.55
C ILE A 90 -12.12 0.37 -12.85
N LYS A 91 -13.40 0.43 -13.22
CA LYS A 91 -14.07 1.70 -13.53
C LYS A 91 -14.04 2.69 -12.36
N LYS A 92 -14.25 2.18 -11.12
CA LYS A 92 -14.40 2.99 -9.90
C LYS A 92 -13.09 3.30 -9.17
N ASN A 93 -12.04 2.50 -9.36
CA ASN A 93 -10.84 2.58 -8.51
C ASN A 93 -9.56 2.89 -9.28
N VAL A 94 -9.50 2.64 -10.60
CA VAL A 94 -8.29 2.90 -11.38
C VAL A 94 -8.33 4.32 -11.96
N GLY A 95 -7.24 5.08 -11.76
CA GLY A 95 -7.10 6.45 -12.23
C GLY A 95 -7.81 7.47 -11.34
N TYR A 96 -8.01 7.16 -10.07
CA TYR A 96 -8.53 8.08 -9.07
C TYR A 96 -7.58 8.16 -7.90
N ASP A 97 -7.29 9.38 -7.47
CA ASP A 97 -6.53 9.63 -6.25
C ASP A 97 -7.51 9.81 -5.10
N PHE A 98 -7.17 9.23 -3.94
CA PHE A 98 -7.91 9.43 -2.70
C PHE A 98 -6.93 9.49 -1.54
N TYR A 99 -7.34 10.21 -0.51
CA TYR A 99 -6.56 10.39 0.71
C TYR A 99 -7.47 10.21 1.91
N PHE A 100 -6.94 9.63 2.97
CA PHE A 100 -7.63 9.49 4.24
C PHE A 100 -7.06 10.48 5.25
N ASP A 101 -7.96 11.19 5.93
CA ASP A 101 -7.55 12.07 7.03
C ASP A 101 -7.29 11.25 8.30
N ASN A 102 -6.03 11.14 8.67
CA ASN A 102 -5.55 10.45 9.86
C ASN A 102 -5.28 11.38 11.06
N ASN A 103 -5.60 12.69 10.94
CA ASN A 103 -5.31 13.68 11.97
C ASN A 103 -5.87 13.30 13.35
N LYS A 104 -7.04 12.67 13.38
CA LYS A 104 -7.67 12.23 14.62
C LYS A 104 -6.83 11.17 15.33
N SER A 105 -6.27 10.20 14.61
CA SER A 105 -5.41 9.17 15.20
C SER A 105 -4.10 9.76 15.74
N ILE A 106 -3.53 10.73 15.05
CA ILE A 106 -2.33 11.44 15.50
C ILE A 106 -2.64 12.27 16.76
N LYS A 107 -3.70 13.09 16.75
CA LYS A 107 -3.99 14.01 17.85
C LYS A 107 -4.52 13.31 19.10
N ASP A 108 -5.51 12.41 18.94
CA ASP A 108 -6.20 11.81 20.08
C ASP A 108 -5.45 10.60 20.63
N LEU A 109 -4.86 9.78 19.75
CA LEU A 109 -4.08 8.61 20.16
C LEU A 109 -2.60 8.93 20.36
N GLY A 110 -2.08 10.04 19.80
CA GLY A 110 -0.64 10.33 19.79
C GLY A 110 0.12 9.28 18.97
N LEU A 111 -0.47 8.83 17.86
CA LEU A 111 0.14 7.83 17.00
C LEU A 111 1.18 8.49 16.11
N GLU A 112 2.39 7.96 16.13
CA GLU A 112 3.45 8.27 15.19
C GLU A 112 3.56 7.12 14.21
N TYR A 113 3.46 7.41 12.92
CA TYR A 113 3.44 6.40 11.87
C TYR A 113 4.85 6.07 11.37
N ILE A 114 5.10 4.79 11.19
CA ILE A 114 6.26 4.29 10.45
C ILE A 114 6.02 4.61 8.98
N SER A 115 7.04 5.14 8.30
CA SER A 115 6.90 5.45 6.87
C SER A 115 6.61 4.19 6.05
N VAL A 116 5.77 4.32 5.02
CA VAL A 116 5.46 3.20 4.12
C VAL A 116 6.72 2.68 3.41
N GLU A 117 7.69 3.55 3.19
CA GLU A 117 8.97 3.17 2.61
C GLU A 117 9.75 2.22 3.52
N GLU A 118 9.81 2.52 4.82
CA GLU A 118 10.44 1.65 5.81
C GLU A 118 9.66 0.33 5.95
N SER A 119 8.36 0.43 6.18
CA SER A 119 7.46 -0.73 6.32
C SER A 119 7.54 -1.68 5.12
N THR A 120 7.46 -1.13 3.91
CA THR A 120 7.54 -1.92 2.67
C THR A 120 8.91 -2.56 2.49
N SER A 121 9.97 -1.86 2.90
CA SER A 121 11.33 -2.40 2.86
C SER A 121 11.53 -3.55 3.81
N ASP A 122 11.10 -3.39 5.06
CA ASP A 122 11.18 -4.44 6.08
C ASP A 122 10.43 -5.70 5.61
N PHE A 123 9.23 -5.48 5.08
CA PHE A 123 8.41 -6.57 4.55
C PHE A 123 9.06 -7.26 3.35
N PHE A 124 9.61 -6.49 2.40
CA PHE A 124 10.30 -7.04 1.24
C PHE A 124 11.58 -7.80 1.62
N GLN A 125 12.32 -7.29 2.61
CA GLN A 125 13.50 -7.97 3.14
C GLN A 125 13.14 -9.33 3.74
N GLN A 126 12.03 -9.43 4.48
CA GLN A 126 11.55 -10.72 5.01
C GLN A 126 11.28 -11.73 3.90
N PHE A 127 10.71 -11.32 2.75
CA PHE A 127 10.52 -12.22 1.62
C PHE A 127 11.84 -12.75 1.05
N ILE A 128 12.88 -11.92 1.05
CA ILE A 128 14.24 -12.34 0.65
C ILE A 128 14.82 -13.31 1.66
N ASP A 129 14.73 -12.98 2.96
CA ASP A 129 15.33 -13.78 4.04
C ASP A 129 14.69 -15.17 4.17
N TYR A 130 13.41 -15.28 3.84
CA TYR A 130 12.67 -16.55 3.83
C TYR A 130 12.65 -17.25 2.46
N ASP A 131 13.42 -16.76 1.49
CA ASP A 131 13.54 -17.33 0.13
C ASP A 131 12.18 -17.50 -0.58
N LEU A 132 11.30 -16.48 -0.41
CA LEU A 132 9.97 -16.45 -1.00
C LEU A 132 9.91 -15.77 -2.38
N ILE A 133 11.00 -15.08 -2.78
CA ILE A 133 11.12 -14.33 -4.05
C ILE A 133 12.54 -14.40 -4.63
#